data_c49df267468862a19c311aa30093d459
#
_entry.id   c49df267468862a19c311aa30093d459
#
_cell.length_a   1.000
_cell.length_b   1.000
_cell.length_c   1.000
_cell.angle_alpha   90.00
_cell.angle_beta   90.00
_cell.angle_gamma   90.00
#
_symmetry.space_group_name_H-M   'P 1'
#
loop_
_entity.id
_entity.type
_entity.pdbx_description
1 polymer ?
#
loop_
_entity_poly.entity_id
_entity_poly.type
_entity_poly.pdbx_seq_one_letter_code
_entity_poly.pdbx_strand_id
1 'polypeptide(L)'
;MAPKVEKKPAKEKKSVVAEKALAEKKPKAGKKLPKEVGAVAGDKKKKRSKKSVETYKIYIFKVLKQVHPNIGISSKAMGIMNNFINNIFEKIAQESSRLERYNKKPTITSWEIQTTVRRVLLGELAKHAMTKFTSS
;
A
#
# COMPACT_ATOMS: atom_id res chain seq x y z
N MET A 1 51.85 -6.88 29.26
CA MET A 1 51.65 -6.68 27.82
C MET A 1 50.32 -5.97 27.63
N ALA A 2 50.36 -4.75 27.22
CA ALA A 2 49.18 -3.89 27.13
C ALA A 2 48.39 -4.13 25.82
N PRO A 3 47.06 -4.24 25.87
CA PRO A 3 46.26 -4.22 24.66
C PRO A 3 45.96 -2.77 24.24
N LYS A 4 46.18 -2.53 22.99
CA LYS A 4 45.97 -1.28 22.29
C LYS A 4 44.51 -0.84 22.33
N VAL A 5 44.33 0.42 22.64
CA VAL A 5 43.10 1.20 22.48
C VAL A 5 42.83 1.41 21.02
N GLU A 6 41.72 0.90 20.52
CA GLU A 6 41.26 1.19 19.16
C GLU A 6 40.47 2.50 19.08
N LYS A 7 40.91 3.30 18.17
CA LYS A 7 40.27 4.55 17.75
C LYS A 7 38.93 4.28 17.07
N LYS A 8 37.87 4.81 17.60
CA LYS A 8 36.60 4.99 16.93
C LYS A 8 36.74 5.95 15.74
N PRO A 9 36.27 5.59 14.57
CA PRO A 9 36.25 6.54 13.42
C PRO A 9 35.09 7.51 13.56
N ALA A 10 35.41 8.77 13.51
CA ALA A 10 34.48 9.87 13.38
C ALA A 10 33.87 9.88 11.97
N LYS A 11 32.69 9.28 11.82
CA LYS A 11 31.94 9.31 10.54
C LYS A 11 30.44 9.59 10.69
N GLU A 12 29.99 10.01 11.86
CA GLU A 12 28.55 10.30 12.09
C GLU A 12 28.20 11.80 12.18
N LYS A 13 29.10 12.70 11.83
CA LYS A 13 28.79 14.14 11.88
C LYS A 13 28.58 14.83 10.55
N LYS A 14 28.50 14.10 9.45
CA LYS A 14 28.29 14.71 8.12
C LYS A 14 26.88 14.56 7.54
N SER A 15 26.00 13.78 8.14
CA SER A 15 24.63 13.62 7.64
C SER A 15 23.61 14.56 8.29
N VAL A 16 23.94 15.23 9.36
CA VAL A 16 22.99 16.11 10.09
C VAL A 16 23.06 17.57 9.61
N VAL A 17 24.10 17.95 8.87
CA VAL A 17 24.28 19.34 8.37
C VAL A 17 23.63 19.57 6.99
N ALA A 18 23.31 18.54 6.26
CA ALA A 18 22.69 18.66 4.95
C ALA A 18 21.17 18.89 4.98
N GLU A 19 20.51 18.54 6.09
CA GLU A 19 19.06 18.70 6.24
C GLU A 19 18.62 20.09 6.70
N LYS A 20 19.53 20.89 7.22
CA LYS A 20 19.23 22.27 7.67
C LYS A 20 19.40 23.36 6.62
N ALA A 21 19.96 23.06 5.48
CA ALA A 21 20.22 24.04 4.42
C ALA A 21 19.09 24.15 3.37
N LEU A 22 18.05 23.33 3.44
CA LEU A 22 16.94 23.31 2.47
C LEU A 22 15.64 23.97 2.98
N ALA A 23 15.64 24.55 4.18
CA ALA A 23 14.45 25.14 4.79
C ALA A 23 14.38 26.69 4.72
N GLU A 24 15.38 27.38 4.14
CA GLU A 24 15.36 28.84 4.04
C GLU A 24 15.67 29.32 2.63
N LYS A 25 14.68 29.29 1.75
CA LYS A 25 14.55 30.25 0.66
C LYS A 25 13.08 30.41 0.27
N LYS A 26 12.40 31.30 0.97
CA LYS A 26 11.25 32.01 0.44
C LYS A 26 11.75 33.24 -0.32
N PRO A 27 11.44 33.43 -1.57
CA PRO A 27 11.52 34.76 -2.17
C PRO A 27 10.18 35.49 -1.99
N LYS A 28 10.24 36.62 -1.33
CA LYS A 28 9.29 37.70 -1.45
C LYS A 28 9.49 38.40 -2.79
N ALA A 29 8.43 38.60 -3.52
CA ALA A 29 8.19 39.75 -4.40
C ALA A 29 6.78 39.55 -4.94
N GLY A 30 5.84 40.36 -4.73
CA GLY A 30 5.73 41.78 -4.88
C GLY A 30 5.04 42.11 -6.18
N LYS A 31 3.71 42.40 -6.09
CA LYS A 31 2.92 43.34 -6.87
C LYS A 31 3.03 43.36 -8.39
N LYS A 32 1.94 43.06 -9.09
CA LYS A 32 1.04 44.05 -9.73
C LYS A 32 -0.04 43.33 -10.54
N LEU A 33 -1.28 43.68 -10.26
CA LEU A 33 -2.41 43.52 -11.19
C LEU A 33 -2.18 44.48 -12.40
N PRO A 34 -2.77 44.12 -13.55
CA PRO A 34 -3.84 44.92 -14.08
C PRO A 34 -5.10 44.12 -14.43
N LYS A 35 -6.22 44.81 -14.26
CA LYS A 35 -7.54 44.52 -14.80
C LYS A 35 -7.53 44.54 -16.34
N GLU A 36 -8.27 43.61 -16.92
CA GLU A 36 -9.34 43.89 -17.91
C GLU A 36 -9.91 42.59 -18.44
N VAL A 37 -11.16 42.42 -18.20
CA VAL A 37 -12.36 42.39 -19.03
C VAL A 37 -12.25 41.47 -20.26
N GLY A 38 -13.10 40.44 -20.24
CA GLY A 38 -13.61 39.90 -21.48
C GLY A 38 -13.74 38.39 -21.55
N ALA A 39 -15.02 37.99 -21.59
CA ALA A 39 -15.54 36.83 -22.28
C ALA A 39 -15.32 35.41 -21.69
N VAL A 40 -16.38 34.99 -21.05
CA VAL A 40 -17.08 33.70 -21.18
C VAL A 40 -16.38 32.66 -22.06
N ALA A 41 -15.76 31.70 -21.42
CA ALA A 41 -15.60 30.35 -21.93
C ALA A 41 -15.60 29.39 -20.75
N GLY A 42 -16.59 28.51 -20.72
CA GLY A 42 -16.81 27.56 -19.66
C GLY A 42 -15.60 26.67 -19.42
N ASP A 43 -14.88 26.97 -18.38
CA ASP A 43 -13.82 26.11 -17.86
C ASP A 43 -14.47 24.90 -17.18
N LYS A 44 -14.68 23.84 -17.95
CA LYS A 44 -14.95 22.51 -17.43
C LYS A 44 -13.74 22.10 -16.60
N LYS A 45 -13.72 22.51 -15.35
CA LYS A 45 -12.82 22.01 -14.32
C LYS A 45 -12.88 20.48 -14.35
N LYS A 46 -11.96 19.88 -15.07
CA LYS A 46 -11.74 18.46 -15.13
C LYS A 46 -11.45 18.02 -13.71
N LYS A 47 -12.47 17.57 -12.97
CA LYS A 47 -12.32 16.96 -11.66
C LYS A 47 -11.30 15.84 -11.84
N ARG A 48 -10.08 16.06 -11.35
CA ARG A 48 -9.11 14.98 -11.20
C ARG A 48 -9.82 13.91 -10.38
N SER A 49 -10.18 12.82 -11.01
CA SER A 49 -10.67 11.65 -10.31
C SER A 49 -9.57 11.25 -9.33
N LYS A 50 -9.83 11.46 -8.04
CA LYS A 50 -8.98 10.89 -7.01
C LYS A 50 -8.96 9.40 -7.28
N LYS A 51 -7.78 8.85 -7.60
CA LYS A 51 -7.61 7.40 -7.70
C LYS A 51 -8.21 6.82 -6.43
N SER A 52 -9.31 6.10 -6.53
CA SER A 52 -9.93 5.46 -5.39
C SER A 52 -8.93 4.42 -4.89
N VAL A 53 -8.34 4.66 -3.74
CA VAL A 53 -7.56 3.64 -3.05
C VAL A 53 -8.58 2.61 -2.59
N GLU A 54 -8.52 1.42 -3.14
CA GLU A 54 -9.42 0.34 -2.75
C GLU A 54 -9.21 0.02 -1.27
N THR A 55 -10.30 0.09 -0.51
CA THR A 55 -10.28 -0.18 0.92
C THR A 55 -11.25 -1.29 1.25
N TYR A 56 -10.77 -2.29 1.96
CA TYR A 56 -11.57 -3.43 2.43
C TYR A 56 -12.17 -3.21 3.82
N LYS A 57 -12.15 -1.98 4.31
CA LYS A 57 -12.57 -1.63 5.68
C LYS A 57 -13.99 -2.08 6.02
N ILE A 58 -14.92 -1.86 5.10
CA ILE A 58 -16.33 -2.24 5.30
C ILE A 58 -16.47 -3.76 5.41
N TYR A 59 -15.79 -4.51 4.58
CA TYR A 59 -15.83 -5.97 4.59
C TYR A 59 -15.17 -6.55 5.83
N ILE A 60 -14.01 -6.02 6.23
CA ILE A 60 -13.32 -6.41 7.46
C ILE A 60 -14.24 -6.19 8.67
N PHE A 61 -14.92 -5.05 8.72
CA PHE A 61 -15.86 -4.72 9.78
C PHE A 61 -17.04 -5.69 9.81
N LYS A 62 -17.62 -5.98 8.65
CA LYS A 62 -18.74 -6.97 8.54
C LYS A 62 -18.32 -8.34 9.04
N VAL A 63 -17.17 -8.84 8.61
CA VAL A 63 -16.65 -10.15 9.05
C VAL A 63 -16.40 -10.16 10.55
N LEU A 64 -15.79 -9.10 11.09
CA LEU A 64 -15.58 -8.98 12.53
C LEU A 64 -16.89 -9.07 13.31
N LYS A 65 -17.93 -8.37 12.87
CA LYS A 65 -19.25 -8.38 13.52
C LYS A 65 -19.99 -9.70 13.39
N GLN A 66 -19.73 -10.47 12.34
CA GLN A 66 -20.27 -11.83 12.20
C GLN A 66 -19.65 -12.82 13.20
N VAL A 67 -18.33 -12.71 13.40
CA VAL A 67 -17.59 -13.63 14.27
C VAL A 67 -17.65 -13.19 15.73
N HIS A 68 -17.50 -11.90 15.98
CA HIS A 68 -17.47 -11.31 17.31
C HIS A 68 -18.28 -10.00 17.34
N PRO A 69 -19.60 -10.08 17.51
CA PRO A 69 -20.47 -8.89 17.42
C PRO A 69 -20.19 -7.82 18.47
N ASN A 70 -19.61 -8.21 19.61
CA ASN A 70 -19.34 -7.29 20.73
C ASN A 70 -17.94 -6.66 20.70
N ILE A 71 -17.09 -7.06 19.76
CA ILE A 71 -15.72 -6.54 19.67
C ILE A 71 -15.65 -5.44 18.62
N GLY A 72 -15.04 -4.30 19.01
CA GLY A 72 -14.71 -3.21 18.10
C GLY A 72 -13.29 -3.32 17.55
N ILE A 73 -12.98 -2.52 16.54
CA ILE A 73 -11.66 -2.43 15.96
C ILE A 73 -11.23 -0.95 15.85
N SER A 74 -9.99 -0.67 16.26
CA SER A 74 -9.47 0.69 16.15
C SER A 74 -9.15 1.05 14.69
N SER A 75 -9.15 2.34 14.39
CA SER A 75 -8.82 2.83 13.05
C SER A 75 -7.41 2.42 12.60
N LYS A 76 -6.44 2.41 13.52
CA LYS A 76 -5.07 1.96 13.25
C LYS A 76 -5.03 0.46 12.93
N ALA A 77 -5.70 -0.36 13.73
CA ALA A 77 -5.79 -1.80 13.48
C ALA A 77 -6.49 -2.10 12.15
N MET A 78 -7.55 -1.36 11.82
CA MET A 78 -8.22 -1.45 10.53
C MET A 78 -7.29 -1.13 9.36
N GLY A 79 -6.43 -0.12 9.50
CA GLY A 79 -5.41 0.22 8.51
C GLY A 79 -4.39 -0.92 8.30
N ILE A 80 -3.94 -1.54 9.38
CA ILE A 80 -3.02 -2.69 9.33
C ILE A 80 -3.67 -3.87 8.61
N MET A 81 -4.92 -4.20 8.95
CA MET A 81 -5.66 -5.28 8.30
C MET A 81 -5.88 -5.02 6.80
N ASN A 82 -6.20 -3.78 6.43
CA ASN A 82 -6.33 -3.41 5.02
C ASN A 82 -5.02 -3.59 4.24
N ASN A 83 -3.90 -3.16 4.81
CA ASN A 83 -2.58 -3.36 4.20
C ASN A 83 -2.21 -4.84 4.11
N PHE A 84 -2.53 -5.62 5.12
CA PHE A 84 -2.32 -7.07 5.12
C PHE A 84 -3.07 -7.74 3.96
N ILE A 85 -4.35 -7.41 3.77
CA ILE A 85 -5.16 -7.96 2.67
C ILE A 85 -4.56 -7.57 1.31
N ASN A 86 -4.19 -6.31 1.12
CA ASN A 86 -3.56 -5.85 -0.11
C ASN A 86 -2.26 -6.61 -0.42
N ASN A 87 -1.40 -6.78 0.58
CA ASN A 87 -0.13 -7.49 0.42
C ASN A 87 -0.32 -8.97 0.07
N ILE A 88 -1.29 -9.63 0.70
CA ILE A 88 -1.61 -11.03 0.38
C ILE A 88 -2.17 -11.16 -1.03
N PHE A 89 -3.09 -10.26 -1.41
CA PHE A 89 -3.64 -10.24 -2.76
C PHE A 89 -2.55 -10.03 -3.82
N GLU A 90 -1.66 -9.08 -3.60
CA GLU A 90 -0.54 -8.82 -4.50
C GLU A 90 0.37 -10.05 -4.67
N LYS A 91 0.72 -10.72 -3.58
CA LYS A 91 1.51 -11.95 -3.63
C LYS A 91 0.80 -13.06 -4.40
N ILE A 92 -0.49 -13.25 -4.17
CA ILE A 92 -1.29 -14.25 -4.89
C ILE A 92 -1.33 -13.90 -6.38
N ALA A 93 -1.57 -12.66 -6.74
CA ALA A 93 -1.60 -12.21 -8.12
C ALA A 93 -0.26 -12.42 -8.84
N GLN A 94 0.85 -12.08 -8.19
CA GLN A 94 2.20 -12.27 -8.74
C GLN A 94 2.54 -13.75 -8.97
N GLU A 95 2.29 -14.59 -7.99
CA GLU A 95 2.57 -16.03 -8.09
C GLU A 95 1.64 -16.72 -9.11
N SER A 96 0.38 -16.34 -9.16
CA SER A 96 -0.56 -16.87 -10.16
C SER A 96 -0.17 -16.46 -11.58
N SER A 97 0.27 -15.22 -11.77
CA SER A 97 0.78 -14.74 -13.05
C SER A 97 2.08 -15.47 -13.47
N ARG A 98 2.93 -15.80 -12.51
CA ARG A 98 4.13 -16.60 -12.76
C ARG A 98 3.78 -18.02 -13.24
N LEU A 99 2.83 -18.67 -12.59
CA LEU A 99 2.35 -20.01 -12.98
C LEU A 99 1.67 -19.99 -14.35
N GLU A 100 0.88 -18.98 -14.63
CA GLU A 100 0.23 -18.78 -15.92
C GLU A 100 1.27 -18.69 -17.06
N ARG A 101 2.30 -17.87 -16.89
CA ARG A 101 3.41 -17.77 -17.87
C ARG A 101 4.12 -19.09 -18.07
N TYR A 102 4.33 -19.84 -17.00
CA TYR A 102 4.96 -21.17 -17.06
C TYR A 102 4.10 -22.15 -17.86
N ASN A 103 2.79 -22.10 -17.68
CA ASN A 103 1.83 -22.95 -18.36
C ASN A 103 1.46 -22.45 -19.80
N LYS A 104 2.03 -21.31 -20.23
CA LYS A 104 1.79 -20.70 -21.56
C LYS A 104 0.31 -20.43 -21.84
N LYS A 105 -0.46 -20.06 -20.83
CA LYS A 105 -1.88 -19.70 -20.94
C LYS A 105 -2.05 -18.18 -20.81
N PRO A 106 -2.94 -17.54 -21.57
CA PRO A 106 -3.11 -16.09 -21.51
C PRO A 106 -4.03 -15.62 -20.36
N THR A 107 -4.57 -16.54 -19.56
CA THR A 107 -5.58 -16.22 -18.53
C THR A 107 -5.31 -16.99 -17.24
N ILE A 108 -5.36 -16.28 -16.13
CA ILE A 108 -5.29 -16.87 -14.81
C ILE A 108 -6.60 -17.60 -14.51
N THR A 109 -6.53 -18.90 -14.31
CA THR A 109 -7.67 -19.74 -13.98
C THR A 109 -7.72 -20.06 -12.47
N SER A 110 -8.81 -20.68 -12.04
CA SER A 110 -8.95 -21.12 -10.65
C SER A 110 -7.83 -22.07 -10.19
N TRP A 111 -7.26 -22.83 -11.10
CA TRP A 111 -6.19 -23.78 -10.79
C TRP A 111 -4.89 -23.05 -10.35
N GLU A 112 -4.49 -22.01 -11.08
CA GLU A 112 -3.35 -21.18 -10.72
C GLU A 112 -3.55 -20.50 -9.37
N ILE A 113 -4.74 -19.96 -9.12
CA ILE A 113 -5.10 -19.35 -7.84
C ILE A 113 -5.05 -20.38 -6.71
N GLN A 114 -5.63 -21.56 -6.89
CA GLN A 114 -5.61 -22.62 -5.87
C GLN A 114 -4.17 -23.04 -5.51
N THR A 115 -3.35 -23.24 -6.52
CA THR A 115 -1.94 -23.61 -6.33
C THR A 115 -1.17 -22.51 -5.60
N THR A 116 -1.41 -21.28 -5.97
CA THR A 116 -0.77 -20.12 -5.35
C THR A 116 -1.21 -19.94 -3.90
N VAL A 117 -2.48 -20.09 -3.61
CA VAL A 117 -3.03 -20.00 -2.24
C VAL A 117 -2.34 -21.01 -1.33
N ARG A 118 -2.12 -22.23 -1.78
CA ARG A 118 -1.39 -23.26 -1.01
C ARG A 118 0.07 -22.89 -0.75
N ARG A 119 0.70 -22.12 -1.64
CA ARG A 119 2.08 -21.67 -1.49
C ARG A 119 2.22 -20.43 -0.60
N VAL A 120 1.33 -19.47 -0.77
CA VAL A 120 1.39 -18.16 -0.10
C VAL A 120 0.81 -18.21 1.29
N LEU A 121 -0.32 -18.90 1.47
CA LEU A 121 -0.95 -19.08 2.77
C LEU A 121 -0.43 -20.36 3.43
N LEU A 122 -0.17 -20.27 4.72
CA LEU A 122 0.37 -21.36 5.50
C LEU A 122 -0.75 -22.24 6.09
N GLY A 123 -0.61 -23.57 5.96
CA GLY A 123 -1.34 -24.58 6.70
C GLY A 123 -2.86 -24.42 6.72
N GLU A 124 -3.42 -24.15 7.87
CA GLU A 124 -4.87 -24.07 8.10
C GLU A 124 -5.58 -22.97 7.33
N LEU A 125 -4.92 -21.81 7.11
CA LEU A 125 -5.48 -20.72 6.30
C LEU A 125 -5.66 -21.13 4.84
N ALA A 126 -4.71 -21.87 4.28
CA ALA A 126 -4.82 -22.39 2.92
C ALA A 126 -5.98 -23.40 2.81
N LYS A 127 -6.09 -24.33 3.75
CA LYS A 127 -7.21 -25.29 3.81
C LYS A 127 -8.55 -24.58 3.88
N HIS A 128 -8.68 -23.61 4.77
CA HIS A 128 -9.93 -22.86 4.94
C HIS A 128 -10.31 -22.09 3.67
N ALA A 129 -9.34 -21.42 3.03
CA ALA A 129 -9.59 -20.71 1.78
C ALA A 129 -10.05 -21.64 0.66
N MET A 130 -9.50 -22.85 0.61
CA MET A 130 -9.85 -23.85 -0.39
C MET A 130 -11.24 -24.45 -0.16
N THR A 131 -11.59 -24.78 1.08
CA THR A 131 -12.91 -25.37 1.42
C THR A 131 -14.04 -24.40 1.11
N LYS A 132 -13.87 -23.10 1.38
CA LYS A 132 -14.86 -22.07 1.03
C LYS A 132 -15.07 -21.94 -0.47
N PHE A 133 -14.03 -22.12 -1.26
CA PHE A 133 -14.13 -22.06 -2.71
C PHE A 133 -14.86 -23.28 -3.31
N THR A 134 -14.65 -24.46 -2.75
CA THR A 134 -15.27 -25.70 -3.27
C THR A 134 -16.72 -25.90 -2.81
N SER A 135 -17.19 -25.17 -1.78
CA SER A 135 -18.56 -25.26 -1.26
C SER A 135 -19.50 -24.16 -1.80
N SER A 136 -19.08 -23.40 -2.79
CA SER A 136 -19.87 -22.32 -3.40
C SER A 136 -20.60 -22.74 -4.66
#